data_593a276dec0fed231e071789f72a2c3e
#
_entry.id   593a276dec0fed231e071789f72a2c3e
#
_cell.length_a   1.000
_cell.length_b   1.000
_cell.length_c   1.000
_cell.angle_alpha   90.00
_cell.angle_beta   90.00
_cell.angle_gamma   90.00
#
_symmetry.space_group_name_H-M   'P 1'
#
loop_
_entity.id
_entity.type
_entity.pdbx_description
1 polymer ?
#
loop_
_entity_poly.entity_id
_entity_poly.type
_entity_poly.pdbx_seq_one_letter_code
_entity_poly.pdbx_strand_id
1 'polypeptide(L)'
;MRIGHLSVAAGTALLTVVAGSSAVTSAQPRRAPSTAPLLPLSERDLATVHSQASGCQSSFMIGRRTLTYALGEQLLIRTAAGRQLCRIRDVQIGMGTNDQASVTCAGMQLSFRRTGRVRSPMGSDSGDWPATLTIRQGRTQQVLAGTMDAGC
;
A
#
# COMPACT_ATOMS: atom_id res chain seq x y z
N MET A 1 -47.91 -41.07 -73.57
CA MET A 1 -46.91 -42.13 -73.50
C MET A 1 -45.52 -41.50 -73.79
N ARG A 2 -44.77 -41.08 -72.79
CA ARG A 2 -43.35 -40.67 -72.92
C ARG A 2 -42.66 -40.89 -71.60
N ILE A 3 -41.68 -41.74 -71.62
CA ILE A 3 -40.89 -42.27 -70.53
C ILE A 3 -39.78 -41.25 -70.30
N GLY A 4 -39.71 -40.72 -69.10
CA GLY A 4 -38.65 -39.81 -68.71
C GLY A 4 -37.57 -40.51 -67.87
N HIS A 5 -36.36 -40.38 -68.30
CA HIS A 5 -35.15 -40.98 -67.63
C HIS A 5 -34.79 -40.32 -66.28
N LEU A 6 -34.60 -41.14 -65.27
CA LEU A 6 -33.98 -40.77 -64.01
C LEU A 6 -32.46 -40.77 -64.25
N SER A 7 -31.84 -39.61 -63.95
CA SER A 7 -30.37 -39.49 -63.76
C SER A 7 -30.06 -39.41 -62.28
N VAL A 8 -29.36 -40.40 -61.78
CA VAL A 8 -28.82 -40.45 -60.44
C VAL A 8 -27.45 -39.74 -60.45
N ALA A 9 -27.34 -38.61 -59.78
CA ALA A 9 -26.07 -37.96 -59.54
C ALA A 9 -25.54 -38.36 -58.14
N ALA A 10 -24.44 -39.08 -58.13
CA ALA A 10 -23.70 -39.44 -56.93
C ALA A 10 -22.89 -38.23 -56.47
N GLY A 11 -23.30 -37.60 -55.36
CA GLY A 11 -22.57 -36.52 -54.70
C GLY A 11 -21.60 -37.07 -53.62
N THR A 12 -20.33 -36.98 -53.92
CA THR A 12 -19.26 -37.34 -52.97
C THR A 12 -19.12 -36.20 -51.94
N ALA A 13 -19.52 -36.44 -50.69
CA ALA A 13 -19.34 -35.50 -49.60
C ALA A 13 -17.90 -35.60 -49.04
N LEU A 14 -17.10 -34.59 -49.29
CA LEU A 14 -15.81 -34.41 -48.60
C LEU A 14 -16.09 -33.89 -47.17
N LEU A 15 -15.83 -34.74 -46.18
CA LEU A 15 -15.77 -34.33 -44.79
C LEU A 15 -14.42 -33.62 -44.50
N THR A 16 -14.43 -32.32 -44.45
CA THR A 16 -13.31 -31.53 -43.94
C THR A 16 -13.38 -31.51 -42.41
N VAL A 17 -12.51 -32.26 -41.76
CA VAL A 17 -12.28 -32.23 -40.33
C VAL A 17 -11.47 -30.98 -40.03
N VAL A 18 -12.14 -29.94 -39.54
CA VAL A 18 -11.45 -28.75 -38.98
C VAL A 18 -10.99 -29.11 -37.59
N ALA A 19 -9.70 -29.37 -37.43
CA ALA A 19 -9.03 -29.52 -36.14
C ALA A 19 -9.00 -28.14 -35.49
N GLY A 20 -9.97 -27.83 -34.62
CA GLY A 20 -9.99 -26.66 -33.78
C GLY A 20 -8.92 -26.76 -32.72
N SER A 21 -7.77 -26.11 -32.92
CA SER A 21 -6.75 -25.91 -31.88
C SER A 21 -7.32 -24.96 -30.84
N SER A 22 -7.87 -25.51 -29.76
CA SER A 22 -8.23 -24.73 -28.55
C SER A 22 -6.95 -24.23 -27.91
N ALA A 23 -6.60 -22.97 -28.20
CA ALA A 23 -5.54 -22.25 -27.45
C ALA A 23 -6.03 -22.09 -26.01
N VAL A 24 -5.54 -22.95 -25.13
CA VAL A 24 -5.69 -22.78 -23.69
C VAL A 24 -4.87 -21.53 -23.30
N THR A 25 -5.54 -20.38 -23.29
CA THR A 25 -4.96 -19.16 -22.74
C THR A 25 -4.81 -19.39 -21.24
N SER A 26 -3.63 -19.79 -20.80
CA SER A 26 -3.26 -19.83 -19.39
C SER A 26 -3.37 -18.41 -18.86
N ALA A 27 -4.49 -18.11 -18.23
CA ALA A 27 -4.64 -16.87 -17.46
C ALA A 27 -3.60 -16.91 -16.34
N GLN A 28 -2.49 -16.23 -16.56
CA GLN A 28 -1.43 -16.05 -15.56
C GLN A 28 -2.11 -15.40 -14.34
N PRO A 29 -2.07 -16.05 -13.16
CA PRO A 29 -2.70 -15.48 -11.98
C PRO A 29 -2.11 -14.08 -11.79
N ARG A 30 -2.97 -13.05 -11.93
CA ARG A 30 -2.59 -11.68 -11.58
C ARG A 30 -2.08 -11.76 -10.15
N ARG A 31 -0.76 -11.64 -9.98
CA ARG A 31 -0.14 -11.45 -8.67
C ARG A 31 -0.90 -10.32 -8.02
N ALA A 32 -1.63 -10.62 -6.92
CA ALA A 32 -2.23 -9.60 -6.09
C ALA A 32 -1.14 -8.56 -5.80
N PRO A 33 -1.45 -7.25 -5.89
CA PRO A 33 -0.46 -6.24 -5.59
C PRO A 33 0.11 -6.56 -4.22
N SER A 34 1.38 -6.95 -4.19
CA SER A 34 2.09 -7.19 -2.95
C SER A 34 2.01 -5.87 -2.19
N THR A 35 1.39 -5.89 -1.02
CA THR A 35 1.42 -4.72 -0.13
C THR A 35 2.90 -4.43 0.06
N ALA A 36 3.39 -3.40 -0.62
CA ALA A 36 4.79 -3.07 -0.52
C ALA A 36 5.05 -2.69 0.94
N PRO A 37 5.81 -3.49 1.71
CA PRO A 37 6.07 -3.16 3.09
C PRO A 37 6.76 -1.80 3.12
N LEU A 38 6.47 -1.02 4.15
CA LEU A 38 7.22 0.20 4.38
C LEU A 38 8.68 -0.20 4.62
N LEU A 39 9.57 0.47 3.92
CA LEU A 39 11.00 0.31 4.12
C LEU A 39 11.49 1.35 5.14
N PRO A 40 12.55 1.05 5.90
CA PRO A 40 13.15 2.02 6.80
C PRO A 40 13.60 3.28 6.05
N LEU A 41 13.35 4.43 6.65
CA LEU A 41 13.86 5.71 6.19
C LEU A 41 15.35 5.83 6.51
N SER A 42 16.11 6.40 5.60
CA SER A 42 17.51 6.76 5.80
C SER A 42 17.64 8.20 6.28
N GLU A 43 18.79 8.57 6.83
CA GLU A 43 19.10 9.96 7.19
C GLU A 43 18.92 10.93 6.01
N ARG A 44 19.29 10.49 4.79
CA ARG A 44 19.08 11.28 3.56
C ARG A 44 17.60 11.52 3.29
N ASP A 45 16.74 10.53 3.59
CA ASP A 45 15.30 10.67 3.43
C ASP A 45 14.76 11.74 4.40
N LEU A 46 15.19 11.68 5.66
CA LEU A 46 14.80 12.64 6.71
C LEU A 46 15.28 14.07 6.40
N ALA A 47 16.53 14.23 5.95
CA ALA A 47 17.08 15.53 5.58
C ALA A 47 16.25 16.24 4.50
N THR A 48 15.62 15.49 3.59
CA THR A 48 14.76 16.05 2.53
C THR A 48 13.54 16.75 3.12
N VAL A 49 12.92 16.18 4.17
CA VAL A 49 11.73 16.79 4.81
C VAL A 49 12.13 18.00 5.63
N HIS A 50 13.22 17.93 6.37
CA HIS A 50 13.72 19.05 7.17
C HIS A 50 14.05 20.30 6.35
N SER A 51 14.43 20.13 5.08
CA SER A 51 14.68 21.27 4.18
C SER A 51 13.41 21.92 3.62
N GLN A 52 12.25 21.27 3.76
CA GLN A 52 10.99 21.68 3.11
C GLN A 52 9.86 22.01 4.09
N ALA A 53 9.97 21.60 5.33
CA ALA A 53 8.91 21.76 6.31
C ALA A 53 9.48 22.15 7.68
N SER A 54 8.61 22.75 8.50
CA SER A 54 8.87 23.06 9.91
C SER A 54 7.63 22.75 10.73
N GLY A 55 7.78 22.63 12.04
CA GLY A 55 6.68 22.34 12.95
C GLY A 55 6.95 21.15 13.83
N CYS A 56 5.90 20.64 14.47
CA CYS A 56 5.99 19.44 15.29
C CYS A 56 6.31 18.23 14.44
N GLN A 57 7.15 17.38 14.97
CA GLN A 57 7.54 16.13 14.32
C GLN A 57 6.90 14.93 14.99
N SER A 58 6.69 13.87 14.23
CA SER A 58 6.38 12.55 14.79
C SER A 58 6.96 11.43 13.93
N SER A 59 7.32 10.32 14.56
CA SER A 59 7.86 9.16 13.87
C SER A 59 7.27 7.86 14.41
N PHE A 60 7.10 6.86 13.53
CA PHE A 60 6.82 5.49 13.94
C PHE A 60 8.05 4.64 13.70
N MET A 61 8.48 3.95 14.74
CA MET A 61 9.72 3.17 14.74
C MET A 61 9.47 1.72 15.14
N ILE A 62 10.25 0.80 14.55
CA ILE A 62 10.40 -0.58 15.01
C ILE A 62 11.87 -0.77 15.42
N GLY A 63 12.12 -0.86 16.72
CA GLY A 63 13.47 -0.79 17.26
C GLY A 63 14.14 0.52 16.87
N ARG A 64 15.24 0.47 16.13
CA ARG A 64 15.99 1.66 15.66
C ARG A 64 15.62 2.10 14.23
N ARG A 65 14.61 1.49 13.63
CA ARG A 65 14.24 1.75 12.23
C ARG A 65 13.02 2.64 12.17
N THR A 66 13.16 3.85 11.67
CA THR A 66 12.06 4.75 11.39
C THR A 66 11.35 4.30 10.11
N LEU A 67 10.06 4.02 10.17
CA LEU A 67 9.24 3.61 9.03
C LEU A 67 8.42 4.76 8.47
N THR A 68 7.96 5.68 9.32
CA THR A 68 7.25 6.88 8.92
C THR A 68 7.81 8.07 9.67
N TYR A 69 7.84 9.22 9.03
CA TYR A 69 8.25 10.47 9.63
C TYR A 69 7.33 11.59 9.17
N ALA A 70 6.75 12.31 10.10
CA ALA A 70 5.92 13.47 9.82
C ALA A 70 6.58 14.72 10.39
N LEU A 71 6.51 15.84 9.66
CA LEU A 71 6.95 17.15 10.06
C LEU A 71 5.96 18.19 9.54
N GLY A 72 5.31 18.90 10.45
CA GLY A 72 4.20 19.78 10.10
C GLY A 72 3.10 19.04 9.33
N GLU A 73 2.75 19.50 8.13
CA GLU A 73 1.72 18.89 7.26
C GLU A 73 2.27 17.84 6.28
N GLN A 74 3.48 17.35 6.47
CA GLN A 74 4.12 16.40 5.56
C GLN A 74 4.37 15.06 6.24
N LEU A 75 4.00 13.98 5.56
CA LEU A 75 4.30 12.61 5.96
C LEU A 75 5.23 11.96 4.93
N LEU A 76 6.39 11.54 5.38
CA LEU A 76 7.35 10.79 4.60
C LEU A 76 7.22 9.30 4.90
N ILE A 77 7.14 8.51 3.84
CA ILE A 77 7.25 7.05 3.88
C ILE A 77 8.20 6.58 2.77
N ARG A 78 8.71 5.39 2.91
CA ARG A 78 9.50 4.71 1.87
C ARG A 78 8.90 3.36 1.54
N THR A 79 8.74 3.09 0.25
CA THR A 79 8.27 1.80 -0.28
C THR A 79 9.29 1.25 -1.28
N ALA A 80 9.04 0.08 -1.83
CA ALA A 80 9.86 -0.46 -2.92
C ALA A 80 9.88 0.44 -4.17
N ALA A 81 8.83 1.26 -4.37
CA ALA A 81 8.78 2.26 -5.45
C ALA A 81 9.58 3.54 -5.14
N GLY A 82 10.18 3.65 -3.95
CA GLY A 82 10.95 4.79 -3.51
C GLY A 82 10.29 5.60 -2.41
N ARG A 83 10.78 6.82 -2.20
CA ARG A 83 10.25 7.79 -1.23
C ARG A 83 8.92 8.33 -1.71
N GLN A 84 8.00 8.52 -0.76
CA GLN A 84 6.72 9.16 -0.97
C GLN A 84 6.53 10.23 0.09
N LEU A 85 6.28 11.45 -0.34
CA LEU A 85 5.95 12.57 0.53
C LEU A 85 4.48 12.90 0.32
N CYS A 86 3.69 12.76 1.36
CA CYS A 86 2.25 12.98 1.32
C CYS A 86 1.88 14.16 2.19
N ARG A 87 0.96 14.98 1.68
CA ARG A 87 0.38 16.04 2.50
C ARG A 87 -0.64 15.45 3.46
N ILE A 88 -0.48 15.75 4.74
CA ILE A 88 -1.41 15.41 5.79
C ILE A 88 -2.09 16.68 6.26
N ARG A 89 -3.43 16.69 6.32
CA ARG A 89 -4.16 17.80 6.90
C ARG A 89 -4.25 17.56 8.41
N ASP A 90 -3.66 18.46 9.17
CA ASP A 90 -3.86 18.63 10.61
C ASP A 90 -3.95 17.34 11.43
N VAL A 91 -3.21 16.31 11.02
CA VAL A 91 -3.11 15.08 11.75
C VAL A 91 -1.88 15.18 12.63
N GLN A 92 -2.08 15.68 13.84
CA GLN A 92 -1.11 15.46 14.91
C GLN A 92 -1.06 13.95 15.17
N ILE A 93 -0.22 13.28 14.38
CA ILE A 93 0.08 11.87 14.62
C ILE A 93 0.82 11.83 15.94
N GLY A 94 0.08 11.77 17.03
CA GLY A 94 0.63 11.36 18.30
C GLY A 94 0.52 12.25 19.50
N MET A 95 0.43 13.57 19.41
CA MET A 95 0.41 14.46 20.57
C MET A 95 -0.99 14.93 21.00
N GLY A 96 -2.03 14.47 20.33
CA GLY A 96 -3.40 14.85 20.65
C GLY A 96 -4.06 13.92 21.67
N THR A 97 -5.23 14.33 22.14
CA THR A 97 -6.13 13.55 22.99
C THR A 97 -6.64 12.26 22.30
N ASN A 98 -6.40 12.09 21.01
CA ASN A 98 -6.85 10.97 20.22
C ASN A 98 -5.81 9.85 20.23
N ASP A 99 -6.22 8.68 20.72
CA ASP A 99 -5.41 7.46 20.72
C ASP A 99 -5.19 6.86 19.31
N GLN A 100 -5.82 7.44 18.29
CA GLN A 100 -5.77 6.94 16.92
C GLN A 100 -5.75 8.08 15.90
N ALA A 101 -4.91 7.90 14.86
CA ALA A 101 -4.86 8.76 13.70
C ALA A 101 -4.81 7.93 12.43
N SER A 102 -5.37 8.41 11.33
CA SER A 102 -5.33 7.73 10.04
C SER A 102 -5.02 8.71 8.91
N VAL A 103 -4.13 8.31 8.02
CA VAL A 103 -3.74 9.10 6.85
C VAL A 103 -3.71 8.21 5.61
N THR A 104 -3.91 8.81 4.44
CA THR A 104 -3.73 8.13 3.15
C THR A 104 -2.47 8.65 2.49
N CYS A 105 -1.57 7.73 2.11
CA CYS A 105 -0.31 8.06 1.46
C CYS A 105 0.05 6.98 0.44
N ALA A 106 0.39 7.37 -0.79
CA ALA A 106 0.78 6.46 -1.88
C ALA A 106 -0.22 5.30 -2.10
N GLY A 107 -1.53 5.59 -2.04
CA GLY A 107 -2.58 4.58 -2.20
C GLY A 107 -2.73 3.60 -1.02
N MET A 108 -2.03 3.84 0.07
CA MET A 108 -2.15 3.08 1.32
C MET A 108 -2.87 3.91 2.37
N GLN A 109 -3.72 3.27 3.17
CA GLN A 109 -4.25 3.82 4.40
C GLN A 109 -3.34 3.39 5.55
N LEU A 110 -2.79 4.37 6.26
CA LEU A 110 -1.93 4.20 7.42
C LEU A 110 -2.72 4.61 8.65
N SER A 111 -2.93 3.69 9.60
CA SER A 111 -3.65 3.98 10.84
C SER A 111 -2.72 3.71 12.02
N PHE A 112 -2.48 4.75 12.80
CA PHE A 112 -1.66 4.71 14.00
C PHE A 112 -2.56 4.61 15.21
N ARG A 113 -2.26 3.72 16.14
CA ARG A 113 -3.01 3.55 17.38
C ARG A 113 -2.06 3.43 18.55
N ARG A 114 -2.25 4.26 19.56
CA ARG A 114 -1.54 4.16 20.84
C ARG A 114 -1.98 2.89 21.58
N THR A 115 -1.01 2.16 22.13
CA THR A 115 -1.26 0.91 22.86
C THR A 115 -0.74 0.95 24.31
N GLY A 116 -0.11 2.05 24.70
CA GLY A 116 0.43 2.19 26.04
C GLY A 116 0.55 3.64 26.49
N ARG A 117 1.13 3.83 27.66
CA ARG A 117 1.29 5.17 28.26
C ARG A 117 2.35 5.97 27.54
N VAL A 118 2.12 7.27 27.44
CA VAL A 118 3.13 8.24 26.97
C VAL A 118 4.21 8.34 28.02
N ARG A 119 5.45 8.32 27.58
CA ARG A 119 6.63 8.61 28.39
C ARG A 119 7.18 9.94 27.88
N SER A 120 7.10 10.97 28.71
CA SER A 120 7.65 12.29 28.40
C SER A 120 8.71 12.64 29.42
N PRO A 121 9.86 13.15 29.01
CA PRO A 121 10.80 13.79 29.93
C PRO A 121 10.12 14.96 30.64
N MET A 122 10.43 15.16 31.92
CA MET A 122 9.84 16.25 32.70
C MET A 122 10.15 17.61 32.04
N GLY A 123 9.12 18.44 31.80
CA GLY A 123 9.26 19.75 31.15
C GLY A 123 9.53 19.73 29.66
N SER A 124 9.25 18.62 28.96
CA SER A 124 9.45 18.46 27.53
C SER A 124 8.11 18.43 26.77
N ASP A 125 8.06 19.12 25.65
CA ASP A 125 6.95 19.04 24.68
C ASP A 125 7.10 17.81 23.75
N SER A 126 7.92 16.84 24.14
CA SER A 126 8.15 15.60 23.42
C SER A 126 7.79 14.39 24.27
N GLY A 127 7.51 13.27 23.60
CA GLY A 127 7.22 12.01 24.26
C GLY A 127 7.23 10.83 23.32
N ASP A 128 7.42 9.64 23.90
CA ASP A 128 7.30 8.39 23.18
C ASP A 128 6.25 7.47 23.83
N TRP A 129 5.65 6.60 23.01
CA TRP A 129 4.68 5.62 23.50
C TRP A 129 4.60 4.39 22.61
N PRO A 130 4.25 3.23 23.18
CA PRO A 130 3.95 2.05 22.40
C PRO A 130 2.75 2.29 21.47
N ALA A 131 2.88 1.86 20.22
CA ALA A 131 1.83 2.04 19.23
C ALA A 131 1.79 0.88 18.23
N THR A 132 0.68 0.77 17.51
CA THR A 132 0.55 -0.07 16.33
C THR A 132 0.34 0.80 15.10
N LEU A 133 0.98 0.40 14.00
CA LEU A 133 0.72 0.92 12.65
C LEU A 133 0.01 -0.14 11.85
N THR A 134 -1.21 0.14 11.43
CA THR A 134 -1.95 -0.69 10.47
C THR A 134 -1.82 -0.08 9.09
N ILE A 135 -1.35 -0.88 8.14
CA ILE A 135 -1.19 -0.51 6.73
C ILE A 135 -2.23 -1.28 5.93
N ARG A 136 -3.10 -0.58 5.21
CA ARG A 136 -4.08 -1.19 4.30
C ARG A 136 -3.83 -0.73 2.87
N GLN A 137 -3.80 -1.69 1.94
CA GLN A 137 -3.71 -1.43 0.50
C GLN A 137 -4.61 -2.42 -0.24
N GLY A 138 -5.69 -1.92 -0.82
CA GLY A 138 -6.71 -2.77 -1.41
C GLY A 138 -7.31 -3.75 -0.38
N ARG A 139 -7.17 -5.05 -0.63
CA ARG A 139 -7.66 -6.12 0.28
C ARG A 139 -6.62 -6.61 1.28
N THR A 140 -5.40 -6.12 1.20
CA THR A 140 -4.31 -6.53 2.11
C THR A 140 -4.23 -5.60 3.31
N GLN A 141 -3.94 -6.19 4.46
CA GLN A 141 -3.71 -5.47 5.69
C GLN A 141 -2.48 -6.05 6.40
N GLN A 142 -1.64 -5.16 6.91
CA GLN A 142 -0.51 -5.50 7.77
C GLN A 142 -0.59 -4.68 9.05
N VAL A 143 -0.27 -5.30 10.17
CA VAL A 143 -0.20 -4.63 11.47
C VAL A 143 1.20 -4.77 12.02
N LEU A 144 1.80 -3.65 12.39
CA LEU A 144 3.15 -3.55 12.92
C LEU A 144 3.09 -2.98 14.34
N ALA A 145 3.72 -3.64 15.28
CA ALA A 145 3.91 -3.09 16.63
C ALA A 145 5.24 -2.32 16.68
N GLY A 146 5.22 -1.17 17.34
CA GLY A 146 6.40 -0.30 17.43
C GLY A 146 6.23 0.79 18.47
N THR A 147 6.99 1.85 18.28
CA THR A 147 6.97 3.05 19.13
C THR A 147 6.67 4.27 18.27
N MET A 148 5.75 5.11 18.72
CA MET A 148 5.63 6.48 18.24
C MET A 148 6.51 7.37 19.10
N ASP A 149 7.15 8.33 18.43
CA ASP A 149 7.87 9.44 19.04
C ASP A 149 7.31 10.74 18.47
N ALA A 150 7.07 11.74 19.29
CA ALA A 150 6.63 13.04 18.81
C ALA A 150 7.21 14.16 19.69
N GLY A 151 7.40 15.32 19.05
CA GLY A 151 7.93 16.50 19.73
C GLY A 151 7.71 17.76 18.91
N CYS A 152 7.62 18.85 19.59
CA CYS A 152 7.64 20.21 19.10
C CYS A 152 8.88 20.91 19.67
#